data_1171322277c9bfff75df11fdc911f2b4
#
_entry.id   1171322277c9bfff75df11fdc911f2b4
#
_cell.length_a   1.000
_cell.length_b   1.000
_cell.length_c   1.000
_cell.angle_alpha   90.00
_cell.angle_beta   90.00
_cell.angle_gamma   90.00
#
_symmetry.space_group_name_H-M   'P 1'
#
loop_
_entity.id
_entity.type
_entity.pdbx_description
1 polymer ?
#
loop_
_entity_poly.entity_id
_entity_poly.type
_entity_poly.pdbx_seq_one_letter_code
_entity_poly.pdbx_strand_id
1 'polypeptide(L)'
;MSAQERPMTSRPVTLLIAALGGEGGGVLTDWIIAAAARRGLPVQSTSIAGVAQRTGATTYYIEVFPTPWRELGTLRPVLALSPCIGDVDIVVASELLEAGRTVAAGFVTPDRTLAIASTHRAHSITEKMAMGDGRFDSDKLVGEVTKNARNTVLFDMDAVAHSAGAMINAVMLGAIAASGRLPVAAEDFEAAIRADGKAVEANLRGFAAGLAAARQGAAAPRADTAAKSRAAATDTLADLEAQATRFAGAADIIVEGLRRLAAYQDAAYARLYFDRVAPIAQADAGAAAEGRLLRETARHLAVRMSYEDVIRVAQAKIAPDRIARIVAQMGGKPGERWRSSNSSSRASRRCASSCRRGSQPRSCASLPAAVGSAASTGAWKSGPLR
;
A
#
# COMPACT_ATOMS: atom_id res chain seq x y z
N MET A 1 -36.89 30.27 39.49
CA MET A 1 -35.71 30.70 38.72
C MET A 1 -35.50 29.66 37.64
N SER A 2 -35.94 29.97 36.43
CA SER A 2 -35.84 29.07 35.26
C SER A 2 -34.39 29.02 34.78
N ALA A 3 -33.77 27.85 34.82
CA ALA A 3 -32.51 27.62 34.16
C ALA A 3 -32.75 27.81 32.66
N GLN A 4 -32.21 28.86 32.09
CA GLN A 4 -32.19 29.14 30.70
C GLN A 4 -31.32 28.06 30.04
N GLU A 5 -31.95 27.06 29.42
CA GLU A 5 -31.29 26.11 28.55
C GLU A 5 -30.63 26.90 27.39
N ARG A 6 -29.32 27.12 27.48
CA ARG A 6 -28.55 27.56 26.32
C ARG A 6 -28.67 26.47 25.26
N PRO A 7 -29.16 26.80 24.04
CA PRO A 7 -29.18 25.83 22.98
C PRO A 7 -27.74 25.36 22.72
N MET A 8 -27.49 24.07 22.90
CA MET A 8 -26.19 23.46 22.55
C MET A 8 -26.06 23.49 21.02
N THR A 9 -25.39 24.52 20.51
CA THR A 9 -25.10 24.67 19.08
C THR A 9 -23.85 23.89 18.64
N SER A 10 -23.17 23.23 19.59
CA SER A 10 -21.96 22.47 19.30
C SER A 10 -22.31 21.04 18.92
N ARG A 11 -21.93 20.64 17.74
CA ARG A 11 -21.98 19.26 17.23
C ARG A 11 -20.58 18.62 17.34
N PRO A 12 -20.48 17.28 17.31
CA PRO A 12 -19.20 16.60 17.23
C PRO A 12 -18.41 17.03 15.98
N VAL A 13 -17.09 17.11 16.11
CA VAL A 13 -16.18 17.19 14.97
C VAL A 13 -15.92 15.77 14.49
N THR A 14 -16.17 15.53 13.22
CA THR A 14 -16.11 14.21 12.60
C THR A 14 -14.82 14.04 11.79
N LEU A 15 -14.11 12.96 12.00
CA LEU A 15 -12.85 12.63 11.33
C LEU A 15 -12.91 11.22 10.75
N LEU A 16 -12.62 11.08 9.47
CA LEU A 16 -12.47 9.80 8.78
C LEU A 16 -11.02 9.63 8.34
N ILE A 17 -10.37 8.55 8.79
CA ILE A 17 -9.00 8.20 8.41
C ILE A 17 -9.08 6.98 7.48
N ALA A 18 -8.48 7.08 6.30
CA ALA A 18 -8.28 6.00 5.36
C ALA A 18 -6.77 5.70 5.26
N ALA A 19 -6.33 4.64 5.93
CA ALA A 19 -4.92 4.25 5.98
C ALA A 19 -4.72 2.86 5.40
N LEU A 20 -3.63 2.66 4.65
CA LEU A 20 -3.26 1.33 4.19
C LEU A 20 -2.83 0.44 5.35
N GLY A 21 -3.02 -0.87 5.18
CA GLY A 21 -2.63 -1.85 6.18
C GLY A 21 -1.12 -1.78 6.46
N GLY A 22 -0.75 -1.64 7.74
CA GLY A 22 0.64 -1.52 8.16
C GLY A 22 1.15 -0.09 8.35
N GLU A 23 0.41 0.94 7.95
CA GLU A 23 0.81 2.35 8.08
C GLU A 23 0.45 2.99 9.44
N GLY A 24 0.00 2.18 10.38
CA GLY A 24 -0.24 2.63 11.75
C GLY A 24 -1.51 3.45 11.97
N GLY A 25 -2.54 3.27 11.15
CA GLY A 25 -3.82 3.98 11.30
C GLY A 25 -4.50 3.76 12.65
N GLY A 26 -4.41 2.55 13.23
CA GLY A 26 -4.89 2.27 14.57
C GLY A 26 -4.15 3.07 15.65
N VAL A 27 -2.82 3.11 15.58
CA VAL A 27 -1.99 3.88 16.49
C VAL A 27 -2.30 5.38 16.38
N LEU A 28 -2.50 5.90 15.18
CA LEU A 28 -2.94 7.27 14.94
C LEU A 28 -4.28 7.55 15.63
N THR A 29 -5.23 6.63 15.50
CA THR A 29 -6.55 6.72 16.16
C THR A 29 -6.40 6.75 17.68
N ASP A 30 -5.58 5.87 18.25
CA ASP A 30 -5.33 5.80 19.70
C ASP A 30 -4.71 7.09 20.25
N TRP A 31 -3.76 7.70 19.51
CA TRP A 31 -3.19 9.00 19.91
C TRP A 31 -4.23 10.13 19.90
N ILE A 32 -5.12 10.15 18.90
CA ILE A 32 -6.20 11.16 18.82
C ILE A 32 -7.17 10.99 20.01
N ILE A 33 -7.56 9.75 20.32
CA ILE A 33 -8.42 9.45 21.47
C ILE A 33 -7.75 9.86 22.78
N ALA A 34 -6.48 9.49 22.97
CA ALA A 34 -5.73 9.83 24.16
C ALA A 34 -5.60 11.34 24.36
N ALA A 35 -5.32 12.08 23.29
CA ALA A 35 -5.22 13.53 23.31
C ALA A 35 -6.56 14.21 23.64
N ALA A 36 -7.67 13.76 23.05
CA ALA A 36 -9.01 14.24 23.36
C ALA A 36 -9.41 13.93 24.82
N ALA A 37 -9.13 12.71 25.29
CA ALA A 37 -9.41 12.28 26.66
C ALA A 37 -8.62 13.09 27.70
N ARG A 38 -7.37 13.46 27.44
CA ARG A 38 -6.57 14.35 28.30
C ARG A 38 -7.25 15.70 28.52
N ARG A 39 -7.96 16.21 27.54
CA ARG A 39 -8.76 17.45 27.66
C ARG A 39 -10.15 17.21 28.27
N GLY A 40 -10.48 15.97 28.61
CA GLY A 40 -11.78 15.59 29.14
C GLY A 40 -12.90 15.71 28.10
N LEU A 41 -12.59 15.63 26.80
CA LEU A 41 -13.58 15.70 25.73
C LEU A 41 -14.24 14.33 25.53
N PRO A 42 -15.57 14.28 25.31
CA PRO A 42 -16.23 13.07 24.82
C PRO A 42 -15.68 12.69 23.44
N VAL A 43 -15.19 11.48 23.31
CA VAL A 43 -14.62 10.96 22.08
C VAL A 43 -15.06 9.51 21.86
N GLN A 44 -15.34 9.15 20.62
CA GLN A 44 -15.66 7.80 20.22
C GLN A 44 -14.96 7.49 18.89
N SER A 45 -14.53 6.26 18.75
CA SER A 45 -13.96 5.76 17.50
C SER A 45 -14.52 4.40 17.13
N THR A 46 -14.53 4.13 15.85
CA THR A 46 -14.80 2.82 15.26
C THR A 46 -13.81 2.55 14.15
N SER A 47 -13.49 1.28 13.93
CA SER A 47 -12.65 0.86 12.82
C SER A 47 -13.40 -0.13 11.94
N ILE A 48 -13.31 0.07 10.64
CA ILE A 48 -13.84 -0.84 9.62
C ILE A 48 -12.62 -1.39 8.90
N ALA A 49 -12.27 -2.64 9.20
CA ALA A 49 -11.16 -3.31 8.53
C ALA A 49 -11.52 -3.53 7.06
N GLY A 50 -10.63 -3.12 6.16
CA GLY A 50 -10.76 -3.44 4.74
C GLY A 50 -10.74 -4.95 4.53
N VAL A 51 -11.65 -5.47 3.71
CA VAL A 51 -11.84 -6.91 3.49
C VAL A 51 -10.63 -7.57 2.81
N ALA A 52 -9.73 -6.81 2.22
CA ALA A 52 -8.49 -7.29 1.61
C ALA A 52 -7.28 -6.95 2.47
N GLN A 53 -6.82 -7.88 3.27
CA GLN A 53 -5.68 -7.74 4.20
C GLN A 53 -4.33 -7.36 3.55
N ARG A 54 -4.24 -7.20 2.23
CA ARG A 54 -2.99 -6.89 1.53
C ARG A 54 -3.00 -5.64 0.66
N THR A 55 -4.16 -5.02 0.41
CA THR A 55 -4.26 -3.84 -0.48
C THR A 55 -5.52 -2.99 -0.24
N GLY A 56 -6.30 -3.25 0.81
CA GLY A 56 -7.45 -2.43 1.19
C GLY A 56 -7.08 -1.48 2.32
N ALA A 57 -7.54 -0.23 2.25
CA ALA A 57 -7.44 0.67 3.38
C ALA A 57 -8.34 0.17 4.51
N THR A 58 -7.83 0.32 5.73
CA THR A 58 -8.67 0.27 6.93
C THR A 58 -9.16 1.69 7.18
N THR A 59 -10.46 1.84 7.35
CA THR A 59 -11.04 3.13 7.71
C THR A 59 -11.28 3.20 9.21
N TYR A 60 -10.94 4.37 9.78
CA TYR A 60 -11.21 4.68 11.19
C TYR A 60 -12.09 5.92 11.22
N TYR A 61 -13.19 5.85 11.93
CA TYR A 61 -14.09 6.96 12.13
C TYR A 61 -14.04 7.43 13.56
N ILE A 62 -13.87 8.73 13.77
CA ILE A 62 -13.70 9.34 15.09
C ILE A 62 -14.65 10.53 15.19
N GLU A 63 -15.36 10.62 16.29
CA GLU A 63 -16.11 11.83 16.69
C GLU A 63 -15.57 12.38 17.98
N VAL A 64 -15.29 13.69 17.99
CA VAL A 64 -14.84 14.43 19.17
C VAL A 64 -15.84 15.53 19.47
N PHE A 65 -16.48 15.46 20.62
CA PHE A 65 -17.38 16.53 21.04
C PHE A 65 -16.57 17.69 21.66
N PRO A 66 -16.78 18.95 21.20
CA PRO A 66 -15.86 20.04 21.53
C PRO A 66 -15.98 20.60 22.96
N THR A 67 -16.98 20.15 23.73
CA THR A 67 -17.21 20.60 25.10
C THR A 67 -16.78 19.53 26.10
N PRO A 68 -15.92 19.85 27.07
CA PRO A 68 -15.47 18.89 28.08
C PRO A 68 -16.60 18.35 28.95
N TRP A 69 -16.48 17.11 29.42
CA TRP A 69 -17.46 16.46 30.31
C TRP A 69 -17.88 17.31 31.50
N ARG A 70 -16.95 18.04 32.10
CA ARG A 70 -17.19 18.92 33.28
C ARG A 70 -18.14 20.06 32.97
N GLU A 71 -18.24 20.49 31.72
CA GLU A 71 -19.08 21.60 31.25
C GLU A 71 -20.44 21.14 30.75
N LEU A 72 -20.58 19.82 30.48
CA LEU A 72 -21.84 19.24 30.00
C LEU A 72 -22.89 19.01 31.09
N GLY A 73 -22.48 18.96 32.36
CA GLY A 73 -23.40 18.69 33.45
C GLY A 73 -24.06 17.31 33.32
N THR A 74 -25.39 17.29 33.17
CA THR A 74 -26.17 16.05 32.96
C THR A 74 -26.30 15.64 31.48
N LEU A 75 -25.90 16.50 30.55
CA LEU A 75 -25.98 16.22 29.13
C LEU A 75 -25.00 15.10 28.74
N ARG A 76 -25.47 14.21 27.87
CA ARG A 76 -24.65 13.13 27.32
C ARG A 76 -24.74 13.23 25.80
N PRO A 77 -23.67 13.70 25.10
CA PRO A 77 -23.67 13.74 23.66
C PRO A 77 -23.76 12.33 23.10
N VAL A 78 -24.58 12.16 22.07
CA VAL A 78 -24.67 10.93 21.31
C VAL A 78 -23.68 11.04 20.17
N LEU A 79 -22.73 10.10 20.08
CA LEU A 79 -21.72 10.02 19.05
C LEU A 79 -22.03 8.86 18.13
N ALA A 80 -21.87 9.06 16.81
CA ALA A 80 -22.18 8.06 15.83
C ALA A 80 -21.06 7.02 15.70
N LEU A 81 -21.44 5.79 15.33
CA LEU A 81 -20.50 4.68 15.07
C LEU A 81 -20.00 4.63 13.62
N SER A 82 -20.66 5.34 12.71
CA SER A 82 -20.35 5.29 11.28
C SER A 82 -20.40 6.69 10.68
N PRO A 83 -19.53 6.99 9.71
CA PRO A 83 -19.58 8.26 9.00
C PRO A 83 -20.88 8.37 8.19
N CYS A 84 -21.47 9.56 8.19
CA CYS A 84 -22.57 9.88 7.30
C CYS A 84 -22.03 10.52 6.02
N ILE A 85 -22.57 10.12 4.87
CA ILE A 85 -22.22 10.72 3.58
C ILE A 85 -22.56 12.21 3.62
N GLY A 86 -21.62 13.05 3.19
CA GLY A 86 -21.76 14.50 3.20
C GLY A 86 -21.59 15.17 4.57
N ASP A 87 -21.33 14.42 5.63
CA ASP A 87 -21.27 14.96 7.00
C ASP A 87 -19.94 14.67 7.72
N VAL A 88 -18.84 14.71 6.98
CA VAL A 88 -17.49 14.51 7.51
C VAL A 88 -16.71 15.83 7.46
N ASP A 89 -16.19 16.28 8.60
CA ASP A 89 -15.44 17.52 8.72
C ASP A 89 -14.00 17.40 8.21
N ILE A 90 -13.37 16.27 8.51
CA ILE A 90 -11.96 16.01 8.17
C ILE A 90 -11.85 14.61 7.58
N VAL A 91 -11.27 14.51 6.40
CA VAL A 91 -10.87 13.24 5.82
C VAL A 91 -9.35 13.22 5.75
N VAL A 92 -8.73 12.15 6.26
CA VAL A 92 -7.28 11.95 6.23
C VAL A 92 -6.96 10.67 5.47
N ALA A 93 -6.11 10.76 4.46
CA ALA A 93 -5.72 9.60 3.66
C ALA A 93 -4.19 9.46 3.62
N SER A 94 -3.70 8.27 3.92
CA SER A 94 -2.26 7.95 3.88
C SER A 94 -1.72 7.85 2.46
N GLU A 95 -2.61 7.73 1.46
CA GLU A 95 -2.28 7.53 0.05
C GLU A 95 -3.33 8.19 -0.85
N LEU A 96 -2.91 8.62 -2.04
CA LEU A 96 -3.74 9.43 -2.93
C LEU A 96 -4.97 8.68 -3.50
N LEU A 97 -4.85 7.38 -3.80
CA LEU A 97 -5.99 6.60 -4.29
C LEU A 97 -7.05 6.42 -3.20
N GLU A 98 -6.64 6.29 -1.94
CA GLU A 98 -7.58 6.21 -0.82
C GLU A 98 -8.31 7.55 -0.63
N ALA A 99 -7.62 8.68 -0.82
CA ALA A 99 -8.28 9.98 -0.87
C ALA A 99 -9.35 10.03 -1.99
N GLY A 100 -9.02 9.57 -3.19
CA GLY A 100 -9.97 9.46 -4.30
C GLY A 100 -11.16 8.54 -3.99
N ARG A 101 -10.95 7.46 -3.27
CA ARG A 101 -12.03 6.55 -2.82
C ARG A 101 -12.97 7.21 -1.82
N THR A 102 -12.47 8.03 -0.90
CA THR A 102 -13.31 8.78 0.04
C THR A 102 -14.16 9.83 -0.68
N VAL A 103 -13.64 10.45 -1.75
CA VAL A 103 -14.42 11.32 -2.65
C VAL A 103 -15.52 10.52 -3.35
N ALA A 104 -15.17 9.40 -3.97
CA ALA A 104 -16.13 8.55 -4.69
C ALA A 104 -17.21 7.99 -3.76
N ALA A 105 -16.90 7.75 -2.49
CA ALA A 105 -17.86 7.33 -1.47
C ALA A 105 -18.73 8.46 -0.92
N GLY A 106 -18.51 9.72 -1.35
CA GLY A 106 -19.28 10.89 -0.93
C GLY A 106 -18.97 11.43 0.46
N PHE A 107 -17.85 11.03 1.07
CA PHE A 107 -17.45 11.55 2.38
C PHE A 107 -16.77 12.92 2.28
N VAL A 108 -16.22 13.26 1.12
CA VAL A 108 -15.58 14.56 0.89
C VAL A 108 -16.55 15.45 0.14
N THR A 109 -16.85 16.63 0.71
CA THR A 109 -17.79 17.59 0.12
C THR A 109 -17.23 19.02 0.10
N PRO A 110 -17.56 19.83 -0.94
CA PRO A 110 -16.96 21.14 -1.14
C PRO A 110 -17.46 22.21 -0.15
N ASP A 111 -18.58 21.96 0.50
CA ASP A 111 -19.17 22.87 1.48
C ASP A 111 -18.58 22.66 2.89
N ARG A 112 -17.98 21.50 3.17
CA ARG A 112 -17.64 21.11 4.55
C ARG A 112 -16.25 20.54 4.75
N THR A 113 -15.86 19.57 3.96
CA THR A 113 -14.74 18.69 4.27
C THR A 113 -13.38 19.33 4.05
N LEU A 114 -12.51 19.24 5.04
CA LEU A 114 -11.06 19.39 4.88
C LEU A 114 -10.47 18.04 4.51
N ALA A 115 -9.87 17.94 3.32
CA ALA A 115 -9.15 16.75 2.89
C ALA A 115 -7.65 16.91 3.14
N ILE A 116 -7.10 16.05 3.98
CA ILE A 116 -5.67 15.94 4.29
C ILE A 116 -5.19 14.64 3.65
N ALA A 117 -4.34 14.68 2.65
CA ALA A 117 -3.92 13.43 2.00
C ALA A 117 -2.46 13.46 1.55
N SER A 118 -1.84 12.28 1.62
CA SER A 118 -0.54 12.08 1.00
C SER A 118 -0.67 12.02 -0.51
N THR A 119 0.22 12.72 -1.22
CA THR A 119 0.35 12.59 -2.67
C THR A 119 1.14 11.35 -3.09
N HIS A 120 1.71 10.63 -2.13
CA HIS A 120 2.34 9.33 -2.37
C HIS A 120 1.38 8.35 -3.01
N ARG A 121 1.92 7.45 -3.85
CA ARG A 121 1.15 6.44 -4.59
C ARG A 121 1.55 5.03 -4.23
N ALA A 122 0.62 4.31 -3.62
CA ALA A 122 0.69 2.85 -3.51
C ALA A 122 -0.24 2.24 -4.56
N HIS A 123 0.34 1.70 -5.64
CA HIS A 123 -0.47 1.13 -6.73
C HIS A 123 -1.34 -0.03 -6.24
N SER A 124 -2.63 0.05 -6.55
CA SER A 124 -3.60 -1.00 -6.25
C SER A 124 -3.34 -2.29 -7.03
N ILE A 125 -3.97 -3.39 -6.62
CA ILE A 125 -3.89 -4.65 -7.38
C ILE A 125 -4.45 -4.47 -8.78
N THR A 126 -5.54 -3.75 -8.97
CA THR A 126 -6.14 -3.49 -10.27
C THR A 126 -5.20 -2.74 -11.20
N GLU A 127 -4.45 -1.76 -10.68
CA GLU A 127 -3.42 -1.06 -11.45
C GLU A 127 -2.26 -1.98 -11.85
N LYS A 128 -1.84 -2.87 -10.94
CA LYS A 128 -0.74 -3.82 -11.16
C LYS A 128 -1.11 -4.97 -12.09
N MET A 129 -2.39 -5.33 -12.18
CA MET A 129 -2.90 -6.44 -13.00
C MET A 129 -3.29 -6.03 -14.41
N ALA A 130 -3.33 -4.74 -14.73
CA ALA A 130 -3.69 -4.27 -16.06
C ALA A 130 -2.71 -4.79 -17.11
N MET A 131 -3.21 -5.22 -18.27
CA MET A 131 -2.41 -5.72 -19.40
C MET A 131 -1.61 -4.61 -20.12
N GLY A 132 -1.79 -3.35 -19.72
CA GLY A 132 -1.08 -2.17 -20.19
C GLY A 132 -0.77 -1.24 -19.02
N ASP A 133 -0.68 0.07 -19.27
CA ASP A 133 -0.55 1.06 -18.20
C ASP A 133 -1.91 1.22 -17.52
N GLY A 134 -2.12 0.46 -16.46
CA GLY A 134 -3.35 0.49 -15.65
C GLY A 134 -3.33 1.50 -14.52
N ARG A 135 -2.29 2.34 -14.44
CA ARG A 135 -2.16 3.33 -13.36
C ARG A 135 -3.21 4.42 -13.49
N PHE A 136 -3.87 4.71 -12.39
CA PHE A 136 -4.70 5.90 -12.32
C PHE A 136 -3.83 7.15 -12.40
N ASP A 137 -4.30 8.12 -13.17
CA ASP A 137 -3.66 9.41 -13.33
C ASP A 137 -3.66 10.19 -12.00
N SER A 138 -2.48 10.41 -11.44
CA SER A 138 -2.33 11.10 -10.15
C SER A 138 -2.81 12.54 -10.20
N ASP A 139 -2.64 13.22 -11.33
CA ASP A 139 -3.06 14.62 -11.47
C ASP A 139 -4.58 14.73 -11.49
N LYS A 140 -5.26 13.78 -12.13
CA LYS A 140 -6.72 13.68 -12.07
C LYS A 140 -7.21 13.39 -10.66
N LEU A 141 -6.55 12.48 -9.92
CA LEU A 141 -6.93 12.19 -8.54
C LEU A 141 -6.76 13.43 -7.64
N VAL A 142 -5.64 14.14 -7.75
CA VAL A 142 -5.43 15.41 -7.02
C VAL A 142 -6.50 16.43 -7.40
N GLY A 143 -6.81 16.57 -8.71
CA GLY A 143 -7.85 17.44 -9.20
C GLY A 143 -9.23 17.11 -8.63
N GLU A 144 -9.61 15.82 -8.60
CA GLU A 144 -10.89 15.39 -8.04
C GLU A 144 -10.98 15.63 -6.52
N VAL A 145 -9.91 15.33 -5.77
CA VAL A 145 -9.87 15.61 -4.33
C VAL A 145 -10.00 17.13 -4.08
N THR A 146 -9.26 17.96 -4.83
CA THR A 146 -9.27 19.41 -4.66
C THR A 146 -10.63 20.02 -5.04
N LYS A 147 -11.27 19.53 -6.11
CA LYS A 147 -12.57 20.01 -6.58
C LYS A 147 -13.70 19.69 -5.60
N ASN A 148 -13.64 18.52 -4.96
CA ASN A 148 -14.71 18.02 -4.10
C ASN A 148 -14.49 18.32 -2.62
N ALA A 149 -13.36 18.89 -2.21
CA ALA A 149 -13.10 19.30 -0.84
C ALA A 149 -13.28 20.82 -0.66
N ARG A 150 -13.75 21.23 0.51
CA ARG A 150 -13.78 22.65 0.88
C ARG A 150 -12.38 23.24 0.96
N ASN A 151 -11.46 22.51 1.56
CA ASN A 151 -10.05 22.86 1.69
C ASN A 151 -9.22 21.58 1.56
N THR A 152 -7.98 21.72 1.10
CA THR A 152 -7.06 20.59 0.96
C THR A 152 -5.71 20.88 1.60
N VAL A 153 -5.11 19.84 2.17
CA VAL A 153 -3.70 19.78 2.61
C VAL A 153 -3.09 18.56 1.95
N LEU A 154 -2.37 18.78 0.85
CA LEU A 154 -1.83 17.72 0.01
C LEU A 154 -0.32 17.85 -0.08
N PHE A 155 0.41 16.83 0.37
CA PHE A 155 1.87 16.75 0.24
C PHE A 155 2.32 15.29 0.34
N ASP A 156 3.55 15.00 -0.07
CA ASP A 156 4.11 13.66 0.04
C ASP A 156 4.48 13.36 1.51
N MET A 157 3.53 12.77 2.24
CA MET A 157 3.70 12.43 3.67
C MET A 157 4.70 11.29 3.86
N ASP A 158 4.83 10.39 2.88
CA ASP A 158 5.77 9.29 2.91
C ASP A 158 7.21 9.81 2.82
N ALA A 159 7.48 10.71 1.89
CA ALA A 159 8.79 11.37 1.78
C ALA A 159 9.15 12.15 3.06
N VAL A 160 8.19 12.86 3.66
CA VAL A 160 8.38 13.57 4.93
C VAL A 160 8.66 12.59 6.06
N ALA A 161 7.93 11.48 6.15
CA ALA A 161 8.14 10.45 7.15
C ALA A 161 9.52 9.81 7.04
N HIS A 162 9.95 9.46 5.83
CA HIS A 162 11.28 8.93 5.55
C HIS A 162 12.38 9.91 5.97
N SER A 163 12.25 11.18 5.63
CA SER A 163 13.25 12.21 5.99
C SER A 163 13.35 12.43 7.50
N ALA A 164 12.24 12.30 8.23
CA ALA A 164 12.20 12.41 9.69
C ALA A 164 12.62 11.11 10.40
N GLY A 165 12.81 10.01 9.69
CA GLY A 165 13.03 8.68 10.28
C GLY A 165 11.87 8.23 11.15
N ALA A 166 10.63 8.46 10.68
CA ALA A 166 9.39 8.18 11.39
C ALA A 166 8.41 7.37 10.54
N MET A 167 7.33 6.93 11.14
CA MET A 167 6.21 6.32 10.43
C MET A 167 5.27 7.42 9.92
N ILE A 168 4.59 7.15 8.79
CA ILE A 168 3.67 8.09 8.15
C ILE A 168 2.51 8.53 9.07
N ASN A 169 2.04 7.68 9.98
CA ASN A 169 0.98 8.00 10.93
C ASN A 169 1.34 9.19 11.84
N ALA A 170 2.61 9.35 12.23
CA ALA A 170 3.06 10.49 13.01
C ALA A 170 3.01 11.79 12.19
N VAL A 171 3.37 11.73 10.90
CA VAL A 171 3.26 12.86 9.97
C VAL A 171 1.79 13.24 9.74
N MET A 172 0.91 12.25 9.55
CA MET A 172 -0.53 12.46 9.44
C MET A 172 -1.10 13.14 10.68
N LEU A 173 -0.68 12.73 11.88
CA LEU A 173 -1.10 13.37 13.13
C LEU A 173 -0.67 14.85 13.17
N GLY A 174 0.56 15.14 12.75
CA GLY A 174 1.06 16.51 12.63
C GLY A 174 0.23 17.37 11.68
N ALA A 175 -0.16 16.81 10.52
CA ALA A 175 -1.02 17.49 9.57
C ALA A 175 -2.44 17.74 10.12
N ILE A 176 -2.99 16.79 10.87
CA ILE A 176 -4.27 16.96 11.58
C ILE A 176 -4.16 18.09 12.61
N ALA A 177 -3.10 18.10 13.42
CA ALA A 177 -2.86 19.14 14.42
C ALA A 177 -2.71 20.54 13.78
N ALA A 178 -1.99 20.63 12.65
CA ALA A 178 -1.80 21.87 11.91
C ALA A 178 -3.12 22.47 11.40
N SER A 179 -4.11 21.64 11.12
CA SER A 179 -5.42 22.08 10.62
C SER A 179 -6.22 22.90 11.63
N GLY A 180 -5.95 22.73 12.93
CA GLY A 180 -6.70 23.37 14.01
C GLY A 180 -8.19 23.01 14.07
N ARG A 181 -8.62 21.99 13.31
CA ARG A 181 -10.05 21.60 13.23
C ARG A 181 -10.51 20.78 14.43
N LEU A 182 -9.62 20.00 15.02
CA LEU A 182 -9.94 19.29 16.27
C LEU A 182 -9.77 20.22 17.48
N PRO A 183 -10.62 20.11 18.51
CA PRO A 183 -10.52 20.91 19.73
C PRO A 183 -9.42 20.39 20.69
N VAL A 184 -8.27 20.08 20.12
CA VAL A 184 -7.11 19.45 20.77
C VAL A 184 -5.86 20.23 20.35
N ALA A 185 -5.04 20.62 21.31
CA ALA A 185 -3.82 21.37 21.06
C ALA A 185 -2.67 20.44 20.64
N ALA A 186 -1.64 21.00 19.98
CA ALA A 186 -0.49 20.21 19.51
C ALA A 186 0.23 19.50 20.69
N GLU A 187 0.32 20.16 21.83
CA GLU A 187 0.97 19.65 23.04
C GLU A 187 0.24 18.40 23.60
N ASP A 188 -1.09 18.32 23.42
CA ASP A 188 -1.86 17.15 23.84
C ASP A 188 -1.56 15.93 22.97
N PHE A 189 -1.36 16.12 21.66
CA PHE A 189 -0.92 15.06 20.75
C PHE A 189 0.50 14.60 21.06
N GLU A 190 1.43 15.52 21.32
CA GLU A 190 2.78 15.16 21.74
C GLU A 190 2.77 14.36 23.06
N ALA A 191 1.93 14.78 24.01
CA ALA A 191 1.79 14.06 25.27
C ALA A 191 1.19 12.66 25.07
N ALA A 192 0.27 12.48 24.11
CA ALA A 192 -0.26 11.17 23.76
C ALA A 192 0.83 10.26 23.14
N ILE A 193 1.67 10.78 22.25
CA ILE A 193 2.82 10.05 21.68
C ILE A 193 3.79 9.62 22.80
N ARG A 194 4.10 10.52 23.73
CA ARG A 194 4.99 10.20 24.88
C ARG A 194 4.39 9.13 25.78
N ALA A 195 3.07 9.17 25.99
CA ALA A 195 2.37 8.21 26.84
C ALA A 195 2.31 6.79 26.22
N ASP A 196 2.26 6.69 24.88
CA ASP A 196 2.32 5.39 24.18
C ASP A 196 3.67 4.67 24.38
N GLY A 197 4.75 5.42 24.55
CA GLY A 197 6.07 4.88 24.90
C GLY A 197 6.82 4.17 23.77
N LYS A 198 6.23 4.02 22.59
CA LYS A 198 6.84 3.32 21.45
C LYS A 198 7.48 4.31 20.48
N ALA A 199 8.78 4.13 20.20
CA ALA A 199 9.53 4.95 19.23
C ALA A 199 9.28 6.47 19.40
N VAL A 200 9.19 6.95 20.66
CA VAL A 200 8.71 8.29 21.02
C VAL A 200 9.43 9.38 20.23
N GLU A 201 10.77 9.37 20.24
CA GLU A 201 11.56 10.40 19.58
C GLU A 201 11.34 10.43 18.05
N ALA A 202 11.22 9.25 17.42
CA ALA A 202 10.95 9.17 16.00
C ALA A 202 9.54 9.70 15.67
N ASN A 203 8.54 9.33 16.46
CA ASN A 203 7.17 9.78 16.29
C ASN A 203 7.01 11.28 16.55
N LEU A 204 7.70 11.84 17.53
CA LEU A 204 7.72 13.29 17.77
C LEU A 204 8.38 14.05 16.62
N ARG A 205 9.48 13.53 16.06
CA ARG A 205 10.08 14.14 14.85
C ARG A 205 9.12 14.08 13.65
N GLY A 206 8.46 12.94 13.43
CA GLY A 206 7.46 12.80 12.38
C GLY A 206 6.27 13.74 12.56
N PHE A 207 5.76 13.86 13.79
CA PHE A 207 4.70 14.80 14.15
C PHE A 207 5.10 16.25 13.84
N ALA A 208 6.27 16.68 14.33
CA ALA A 208 6.76 18.04 14.09
C ALA A 208 6.97 18.33 12.58
N ALA A 209 7.52 17.36 11.84
CA ALA A 209 7.71 17.49 10.40
C ALA A 209 6.38 17.59 9.65
N GLY A 210 5.38 16.77 10.00
CA GLY A 210 4.04 16.81 9.42
C GLY A 210 3.32 18.13 9.72
N LEU A 211 3.43 18.61 10.96
CA LEU A 211 2.87 19.89 11.39
C LEU A 211 3.49 21.09 10.63
N ALA A 212 4.81 21.05 10.45
CA ALA A 212 5.52 22.08 9.69
C ALA A 212 5.15 22.06 8.22
N ALA A 213 5.15 20.89 7.57
CA ALA A 213 4.81 20.71 6.18
C ALA A 213 3.38 21.16 5.86
N ALA A 214 2.43 20.79 6.72
CA ALA A 214 1.03 21.19 6.54
C ALA A 214 0.82 22.71 6.72
N ARG A 215 1.55 23.35 7.62
CA ARG A 215 1.49 24.83 7.83
C ARG A 215 2.10 25.63 6.68
N GLN A 216 3.11 25.09 6.01
CA GLN A 216 3.76 25.76 4.88
C GLN A 216 2.87 25.78 3.62
N GLY A 217 1.69 25.17 3.69
CA GLY A 217 0.80 25.05 2.55
C GLY A 217 1.50 24.33 1.41
N ALA A 218 1.40 23.07 1.36
CA ALA A 218 2.04 22.10 0.52
C ALA A 218 2.16 22.41 -0.97
N ALA A 219 2.89 23.46 -1.30
CA ALA A 219 3.64 23.57 -2.54
C ALA A 219 4.99 22.87 -2.37
N ALA A 220 4.97 21.61 -1.96
CA ALA A 220 6.16 20.78 -2.09
C ALA A 220 6.36 20.51 -3.58
N PRO A 221 7.57 20.73 -4.12
CA PRO A 221 7.85 20.36 -5.49
C PRO A 221 7.56 18.87 -5.62
N ARG A 222 6.73 18.51 -6.59
CA ARG A 222 6.58 17.14 -7.06
C ARG A 222 7.98 16.61 -7.28
N ALA A 223 8.46 15.74 -6.42
CA ALA A 223 9.60 14.92 -6.75
C ALA A 223 9.10 13.98 -7.84
N ASP A 224 9.33 14.37 -9.09
CA ASP A 224 9.24 13.51 -10.26
C ASP A 224 10.30 12.41 -10.15
N THR A 225 10.17 11.55 -9.14
CA THR A 225 10.98 10.35 -9.03
C THR A 225 10.63 9.31 -10.08
N ALA A 226 9.46 9.44 -10.72
CA ALA A 226 9.08 8.58 -11.84
C ALA A 226 9.54 9.11 -13.21
N ALA A 227 9.78 10.42 -13.37
CA ALA A 227 10.17 10.99 -14.65
C ALA A 227 11.68 11.00 -14.89
N LYS A 228 12.52 10.95 -13.85
CA LYS A 228 13.98 10.89 -14.02
C LYS A 228 14.53 9.52 -14.46
N SER A 229 13.73 8.46 -14.37
CA SER A 229 14.12 7.14 -14.86
C SER A 229 13.90 6.93 -16.36
N ARG A 230 13.14 7.79 -17.02
CA ARG A 230 12.77 7.59 -18.44
C ARG A 230 13.64 8.30 -19.45
N ALA A 231 14.55 9.18 -19.04
CA ALA A 231 15.29 10.03 -19.96
C ALA A 231 16.74 9.59 -20.24
N ALA A 232 17.22 8.45 -19.72
CA ALA A 232 18.63 8.07 -19.88
C ALA A 232 18.86 6.55 -19.90
N ALA A 233 18.16 5.79 -20.75
CA ALA A 233 18.57 4.42 -21.01
C ALA A 233 18.23 4.03 -22.45
N THR A 234 19.13 4.42 -23.35
CA THR A 234 19.24 3.83 -24.71
C THR A 234 20.01 2.52 -24.72
N ASP A 235 20.49 2.05 -23.55
CA ASP A 235 21.20 0.77 -23.47
C ASP A 235 20.24 -0.37 -23.74
N THR A 236 20.55 -1.17 -24.72
CA THR A 236 19.83 -2.43 -24.99
C THR A 236 20.20 -3.47 -23.91
N LEU A 237 19.38 -4.51 -23.78
CA LEU A 237 19.72 -5.62 -22.89
C LEU A 237 21.08 -6.25 -23.22
N ALA A 238 21.42 -6.32 -24.50
CA ALA A 238 22.71 -6.83 -24.97
C ALA A 238 23.90 -5.99 -24.49
N ASP A 239 23.76 -4.65 -24.46
CA ASP A 239 24.79 -3.76 -23.95
C ASP A 239 25.01 -3.96 -22.44
N LEU A 240 23.92 -4.16 -21.69
CA LEU A 240 23.99 -4.44 -20.24
C LEU A 240 24.62 -5.81 -19.95
N GLU A 241 24.32 -6.83 -20.75
CA GLU A 241 24.95 -8.14 -20.67
C GLU A 241 26.46 -8.06 -20.96
N ALA A 242 26.84 -7.32 -21.99
CA ALA A 242 28.25 -7.08 -22.29
C ALA A 242 28.99 -6.34 -21.17
N GLN A 243 28.35 -5.33 -20.57
CA GLN A 243 28.91 -4.63 -19.41
C GLN A 243 29.01 -5.53 -18.16
N ALA A 244 28.12 -6.49 -17.99
CA ALA A 244 28.12 -7.41 -16.86
C ALA A 244 29.33 -8.37 -16.88
N THR A 245 29.93 -8.66 -18.04
CA THR A 245 31.10 -9.55 -18.15
C THR A 245 32.32 -9.06 -17.39
N ARG A 246 32.40 -7.75 -17.09
CA ARG A 246 33.51 -7.16 -16.30
C ARG A 246 33.53 -7.61 -14.82
N PHE A 247 32.44 -8.15 -14.33
CA PHE A 247 32.31 -8.57 -12.92
C PHE A 247 32.79 -10.01 -12.74
N ALA A 248 34.09 -10.21 -12.64
CA ALA A 248 34.70 -11.52 -12.46
C ALA A 248 34.06 -12.27 -11.25
N GLY A 249 33.73 -13.55 -11.41
CA GLY A 249 33.15 -14.40 -10.37
C GLY A 249 31.62 -14.21 -10.15
N ALA A 250 31.01 -13.17 -10.72
CA ALA A 250 29.56 -12.93 -10.59
C ALA A 250 28.85 -12.62 -11.93
N ALA A 251 29.57 -12.57 -13.04
CA ALA A 251 29.03 -12.20 -14.34
C ALA A 251 27.85 -13.06 -14.78
N ASP A 252 27.93 -14.37 -14.59
CA ASP A 252 26.88 -15.34 -14.92
C ASP A 252 25.56 -15.04 -14.19
N ILE A 253 25.61 -14.78 -12.89
CA ILE A 253 24.43 -14.51 -12.08
C ILE A 253 23.85 -13.11 -12.36
N ILE A 254 24.71 -12.13 -12.68
CA ILE A 254 24.27 -10.78 -13.04
C ILE A 254 23.57 -10.81 -14.40
N VAL A 255 24.11 -11.51 -15.41
CA VAL A 255 23.47 -11.68 -16.73
C VAL A 255 22.12 -12.38 -16.59
N GLU A 256 22.04 -13.44 -15.81
CA GLU A 256 20.76 -14.12 -15.56
C GLU A 256 19.75 -13.20 -14.86
N GLY A 257 20.21 -12.37 -13.91
CA GLY A 257 19.38 -11.35 -13.27
C GLY A 257 18.87 -10.31 -14.25
N LEU A 258 19.70 -9.82 -15.17
CA LEU A 258 19.32 -8.87 -16.23
C LEU A 258 18.24 -9.46 -17.13
N ARG A 259 18.44 -10.69 -17.63
CA ARG A 259 17.46 -11.42 -18.47
C ARG A 259 16.13 -11.62 -17.74
N ARG A 260 16.21 -12.05 -16.49
CA ARG A 260 15.03 -12.25 -15.65
C ARG A 260 14.21 -10.97 -15.50
N LEU A 261 14.87 -9.84 -15.22
CA LEU A 261 14.19 -8.57 -14.96
C LEU A 261 13.73 -7.87 -16.24
N ALA A 262 14.47 -8.00 -17.34
CA ALA A 262 14.01 -7.56 -18.65
C ALA A 262 12.76 -8.33 -19.09
N ALA A 263 12.74 -9.66 -18.87
CA ALA A 263 11.56 -10.48 -19.13
C ALA A 263 10.41 -10.24 -18.15
N TYR A 264 10.72 -9.80 -16.91
CA TYR A 264 9.74 -9.49 -15.88
C TYR A 264 8.99 -8.18 -16.19
N GLN A 265 9.70 -7.15 -16.59
CA GLN A 265 9.13 -5.84 -16.91
C GLN A 265 9.67 -5.31 -18.25
N ASP A 266 10.90 -4.77 -18.27
CA ASP A 266 11.53 -4.19 -19.46
C ASP A 266 13.04 -4.02 -19.27
N ALA A 267 13.74 -3.53 -20.33
CA ALA A 267 15.17 -3.26 -20.28
C ALA A 267 15.54 -2.14 -19.30
N ALA A 268 14.68 -1.15 -19.08
CA ALA A 268 14.93 -0.08 -18.13
C ALA A 268 14.93 -0.60 -16.68
N TYR A 269 14.09 -1.58 -16.40
CA TYR A 269 14.07 -2.25 -15.09
C TYR A 269 15.31 -3.12 -14.87
N ALA A 270 15.78 -3.80 -15.91
CA ALA A 270 17.05 -4.51 -15.89
C ALA A 270 18.23 -3.53 -15.69
N ARG A 271 18.21 -2.34 -16.29
CA ARG A 271 19.18 -1.29 -16.05
C ARG A 271 19.21 -0.84 -14.60
N LEU A 272 18.06 -0.62 -13.99
CA LEU A 272 17.95 -0.27 -12.57
C LEU A 272 18.62 -1.32 -11.66
N TYR A 273 18.43 -2.60 -11.98
CA TYR A 273 19.12 -3.68 -11.28
C TYR A 273 20.63 -3.58 -11.43
N PHE A 274 21.12 -3.36 -12.65
CA PHE A 274 22.54 -3.23 -12.93
C PHE A 274 23.16 -2.08 -12.14
N ASP A 275 22.51 -0.92 -12.11
CA ASP A 275 22.97 0.27 -11.39
C ASP A 275 23.04 0.06 -9.87
N ARG A 276 22.17 -0.82 -9.32
CA ARG A 276 22.19 -1.20 -7.91
C ARG A 276 23.26 -2.23 -7.57
N VAL A 277 23.61 -3.10 -8.51
CA VAL A 277 24.62 -4.14 -8.33
C VAL A 277 26.04 -3.57 -8.51
N ALA A 278 26.22 -2.64 -9.43
CA ALA A 278 27.54 -2.12 -9.79
C ALA A 278 28.36 -1.55 -8.60
N PRO A 279 27.79 -0.78 -7.66
CA PRO A 279 28.52 -0.27 -6.48
C PRO A 279 28.98 -1.38 -5.52
N ILE A 280 28.27 -2.51 -5.49
CA ILE A 280 28.59 -3.65 -4.59
C ILE A 280 29.93 -4.30 -5.00
N ALA A 281 30.31 -4.21 -6.27
CA ALA A 281 31.59 -4.72 -6.72
C ALA A 281 32.77 -4.02 -6.04
N GLN A 282 32.68 -2.74 -5.76
CA GLN A 282 33.70 -1.99 -5.03
C GLN A 282 33.74 -2.40 -3.55
N ALA A 283 32.57 -2.58 -2.95
CA ALA A 283 32.47 -3.05 -1.56
C ALA A 283 33.00 -4.48 -1.41
N ASP A 284 32.75 -5.36 -2.37
CA ASP A 284 33.26 -6.73 -2.39
C ASP A 284 34.79 -6.76 -2.47
N ALA A 285 35.37 -5.95 -3.35
CA ALA A 285 36.84 -5.81 -3.47
C ALA A 285 37.45 -5.24 -2.19
N GLY A 286 36.82 -4.24 -1.58
CA GLY A 286 37.27 -3.65 -0.31
C GLY A 286 37.20 -4.62 0.88
N ALA A 287 36.27 -5.54 0.86
CA ALA A 287 36.10 -6.56 1.89
C ALA A 287 36.92 -7.84 1.64
N ALA A 288 37.70 -7.92 0.55
CA ALA A 288 38.39 -9.12 0.11
C ALA A 288 37.48 -10.38 0.05
N ALA A 289 36.25 -10.18 -0.36
CA ALA A 289 35.23 -11.25 -0.35
C ALA A 289 35.23 -12.13 -1.61
N GLU A 290 36.22 -11.96 -2.50
CA GLU A 290 36.47 -12.78 -3.68
C GLU A 290 35.22 -12.96 -4.61
N GLY A 291 34.40 -11.92 -4.74
CA GLY A 291 33.18 -11.94 -5.55
C GLY A 291 31.95 -12.54 -4.85
N ARG A 292 32.09 -13.08 -3.63
CA ARG A 292 30.98 -13.73 -2.92
C ARG A 292 29.91 -12.75 -2.50
N LEU A 293 30.27 -11.58 -1.97
CA LEU A 293 29.31 -10.55 -1.58
C LEU A 293 28.55 -10.04 -2.81
N LEU A 294 29.26 -9.75 -3.90
CA LEU A 294 28.66 -9.32 -5.14
C LEU A 294 27.70 -10.39 -5.71
N ARG A 295 28.14 -11.64 -5.76
CA ARG A 295 27.35 -12.76 -6.30
C ARG A 295 26.05 -12.98 -5.53
N GLU A 296 26.11 -13.04 -4.20
CA GLU A 296 24.92 -13.25 -3.37
C GLU A 296 23.99 -12.03 -3.41
N THR A 297 24.55 -10.83 -3.39
CA THR A 297 23.74 -9.61 -3.52
C THR A 297 23.01 -9.58 -4.86
N ALA A 298 23.70 -9.85 -5.97
CA ALA A 298 23.12 -9.90 -7.30
C ALA A 298 21.98 -10.92 -7.39
N ARG A 299 22.21 -12.15 -6.86
CA ARG A 299 21.21 -13.21 -6.83
C ARG A 299 19.97 -12.80 -6.05
N HIS A 300 20.13 -12.33 -4.82
CA HIS A 300 19.02 -11.97 -3.96
C HIS A 300 18.27 -10.73 -4.47
N LEU A 301 19.00 -9.75 -5.00
CA LEU A 301 18.37 -8.56 -5.55
C LEU A 301 17.51 -8.87 -6.77
N ALA A 302 17.98 -9.70 -7.70
CA ALA A 302 17.18 -10.13 -8.85
C ALA A 302 15.89 -10.85 -8.43
N VAL A 303 15.99 -11.73 -7.41
CA VAL A 303 14.80 -12.43 -6.87
C VAL A 303 13.83 -11.45 -6.21
N ARG A 304 14.33 -10.48 -5.44
CA ARG A 304 13.49 -9.50 -4.74
C ARG A 304 12.88 -8.45 -5.66
N MET A 305 13.55 -8.13 -6.76
CA MET A 305 13.04 -7.22 -7.79
C MET A 305 12.05 -7.91 -8.74
N SER A 306 12.00 -9.24 -8.79
CA SER A 306 11.00 -10.00 -9.56
C SER A 306 9.94 -10.57 -8.62
N TYR A 307 8.77 -9.89 -8.57
CA TYR A 307 7.66 -10.35 -7.74
C TYR A 307 6.98 -11.59 -8.33
N GLU A 308 6.74 -12.61 -7.52
CA GLU A 308 6.01 -13.82 -7.93
C GLU A 308 4.50 -13.62 -7.80
N ASP A 309 3.90 -12.88 -8.73
CA ASP A 309 2.45 -12.82 -8.84
C ASP A 309 1.89 -14.09 -9.56
N VAL A 310 0.58 -14.30 -9.41
CA VAL A 310 -0.09 -15.49 -9.96
C VAL A 310 -0.01 -15.52 -11.49
N ILE A 311 -0.04 -14.36 -12.15
CA ILE A 311 0.00 -14.24 -13.61
C ILE A 311 1.40 -14.61 -14.10
N ARG A 312 2.44 -14.10 -13.47
CA ARG A 312 3.83 -14.41 -13.82
C ARG A 312 4.16 -15.87 -13.62
N VAL A 313 3.69 -16.46 -12.52
CA VAL A 313 3.83 -17.91 -12.28
C VAL A 313 3.09 -18.70 -13.36
N ALA A 314 1.90 -18.31 -13.77
CA ALA A 314 1.17 -18.94 -14.84
C ALA A 314 1.92 -18.83 -16.17
N GLN A 315 2.39 -17.64 -16.55
CA GLN A 315 3.20 -17.42 -17.77
C GLN A 315 4.44 -18.30 -17.80
N ALA A 316 5.18 -18.38 -16.70
CA ALA A 316 6.35 -19.24 -16.59
C ALA A 316 6.00 -20.72 -16.70
N LYS A 317 4.82 -21.15 -16.24
CA LYS A 317 4.36 -22.55 -16.34
C LYS A 317 3.90 -22.93 -17.73
N ILE A 318 3.34 -22.00 -18.51
CA ILE A 318 2.85 -22.26 -19.87
C ILE A 318 3.86 -21.90 -20.96
N ALA A 319 5.05 -21.40 -20.60
CA ALA A 319 6.08 -21.02 -21.56
C ALA A 319 6.39 -22.18 -22.51
N PRO A 320 6.37 -21.97 -23.84
CA PRO A 320 6.47 -23.04 -24.83
C PRO A 320 7.75 -23.88 -24.70
N ASP A 321 8.86 -23.23 -24.37
CA ASP A 321 10.18 -23.83 -24.23
C ASP A 321 10.40 -24.54 -22.87
N ARG A 322 9.49 -24.35 -21.90
CA ARG A 322 9.64 -24.91 -20.55
C ARG A 322 9.77 -26.41 -20.54
N ILE A 323 8.89 -27.11 -21.25
CA ILE A 323 8.89 -28.56 -21.30
C ILE A 323 10.17 -29.07 -22.00
N ALA A 324 10.58 -28.44 -23.09
CA ALA A 324 11.82 -28.78 -23.79
C ALA A 324 13.05 -28.62 -22.89
N ARG A 325 13.13 -27.51 -22.12
CA ARG A 325 14.23 -27.31 -21.15
C ARG A 325 14.24 -28.37 -20.05
N ILE A 326 13.08 -28.70 -19.49
CA ILE A 326 12.99 -29.73 -18.43
C ILE A 326 13.43 -31.07 -18.98
N VAL A 327 12.95 -31.47 -20.17
CA VAL A 327 13.34 -32.72 -20.82
C VAL A 327 14.85 -32.77 -21.05
N ALA A 328 15.44 -31.69 -21.58
CA ALA A 328 16.87 -31.58 -21.79
C ALA A 328 17.68 -31.69 -20.47
N GLN A 329 17.26 -30.99 -19.42
CA GLN A 329 17.90 -31.03 -18.10
C GLN A 329 17.85 -32.43 -17.45
N MET A 330 16.78 -33.18 -17.71
CA MET A 330 16.58 -34.53 -17.18
C MET A 330 17.20 -35.63 -18.05
N GLY A 331 17.88 -35.25 -19.13
CA GLY A 331 18.48 -36.24 -20.07
C GLY A 331 17.46 -36.99 -20.91
N GLY A 332 16.24 -36.47 -21.04
CA GLY A 332 15.17 -37.12 -21.81
C GLY A 332 15.28 -36.95 -23.30
N LYS A 333 14.63 -37.83 -24.07
CA LYS A 333 14.62 -37.81 -25.53
C LYS A 333 13.38 -37.05 -26.06
N PRO A 334 13.46 -36.34 -27.18
CA PRO A 334 12.30 -35.74 -27.83
C PRO A 334 11.21 -36.79 -28.10
N GLY A 335 9.96 -36.48 -27.71
CA GLY A 335 8.81 -37.39 -27.87
C GLY A 335 8.56 -38.37 -26.75
N GLU A 336 9.42 -38.45 -25.76
CA GLU A 336 9.25 -39.31 -24.59
C GLU A 336 8.10 -38.78 -23.69
N ARG A 337 7.24 -39.66 -23.18
CA ARG A 337 6.12 -39.26 -22.31
C ARG A 337 6.61 -38.98 -20.89
N TRP A 338 6.66 -37.73 -20.52
CA TRP A 338 7.03 -37.29 -19.18
C TRP A 338 5.81 -36.96 -18.33
N ARG A 339 5.81 -37.40 -17.06
CA ARG A 339 4.83 -36.95 -16.07
C ARG A 339 5.50 -35.94 -15.14
N SER A 340 5.13 -34.68 -15.26
CA SER A 340 5.53 -33.66 -14.30
C SER A 340 4.45 -33.47 -13.23
N SER A 341 4.80 -33.59 -11.95
CA SER A 341 3.94 -33.22 -10.84
C SER A 341 4.45 -31.90 -10.25
N ASN A 342 3.60 -30.90 -10.20
CA ASN A 342 3.93 -29.63 -9.59
C ASN A 342 3.40 -29.61 -8.16
N SER A 343 4.27 -29.80 -7.17
CA SER A 343 3.91 -29.89 -5.75
C SER A 343 3.68 -28.54 -5.07
N SER A 344 3.91 -27.42 -5.78
CA SER A 344 3.98 -26.10 -5.17
C SER A 344 2.66 -25.35 -5.03
N SER A 345 1.52 -25.86 -5.53
CA SER A 345 0.23 -25.21 -5.35
C SER A 345 -0.76 -26.07 -4.58
N ARG A 346 -1.46 -25.47 -3.59
CA ARG A 346 -2.56 -26.14 -2.88
C ARG A 346 -3.68 -26.59 -3.84
N ALA A 347 -3.82 -25.96 -4.99
CA ALA A 347 -4.79 -26.33 -6.03
C ALA A 347 -4.42 -27.66 -6.72
N SER A 348 -3.12 -27.93 -6.95
CA SER A 348 -2.67 -29.19 -7.54
C SER A 348 -2.87 -30.38 -6.60
N ARG A 349 -2.83 -30.17 -5.28
CA ARG A 349 -3.12 -31.22 -4.29
C ARG A 349 -4.61 -31.60 -4.24
N ARG A 350 -5.51 -30.66 -4.48
CA ARG A 350 -6.96 -30.95 -4.56
C ARG A 350 -7.32 -31.73 -5.84
N CYS A 351 -6.71 -31.40 -6.98
CA CYS A 351 -6.89 -32.18 -8.21
C CYS A 351 -6.35 -33.61 -8.07
N ALA A 352 -5.17 -33.79 -7.43
CA ALA A 352 -4.60 -35.11 -7.22
C ALA A 352 -5.39 -35.98 -6.24
N SER A 353 -6.11 -35.38 -5.26
CA SER A 353 -6.96 -36.10 -4.32
C SER A 353 -8.34 -36.46 -4.90
N SER A 354 -8.87 -35.68 -5.83
CA SER A 354 -10.14 -36.00 -6.53
C SER A 354 -9.95 -37.07 -7.61
N CYS A 355 -8.77 -37.21 -8.21
CA CYS A 355 -8.47 -38.27 -9.17
C CYS A 355 -8.21 -39.65 -8.52
N ARG A 356 -8.13 -39.74 -7.20
CA ARG A 356 -7.92 -41.07 -6.51
C ARG A 356 -9.22 -41.78 -6.15
N ARG A 357 -10.38 -41.25 -6.42
CA ARG A 357 -11.67 -41.92 -6.21
C ARG A 357 -12.40 -42.08 -7.55
N GLY A 358 -12.07 -43.15 -8.26
CA GLY A 358 -12.86 -43.60 -9.39
C GLY A 358 -12.01 -44.03 -10.59
N SER A 359 -11.91 -45.34 -10.73
CA SER A 359 -11.63 -46.16 -11.92
C SER A 359 -11.32 -45.42 -13.25
N GLN A 360 -10.14 -45.71 -13.77
CA GLN A 360 -9.56 -45.49 -15.09
C GLN A 360 -8.92 -44.14 -15.38
N PRO A 361 -7.68 -44.11 -15.88
CA PRO A 361 -6.95 -42.90 -16.24
C PRO A 361 -7.42 -42.39 -17.59
N ARG A 362 -8.36 -41.46 -17.59
CA ARG A 362 -8.56 -40.59 -18.77
C ARG A 362 -7.49 -39.53 -18.76
N SER A 363 -6.77 -39.44 -19.88
CA SER A 363 -5.72 -38.47 -20.15
C SER A 363 -6.20 -37.04 -19.88
N CYS A 364 -5.52 -36.34 -18.96
CA CYS A 364 -5.66 -34.88 -18.83
C CYS A 364 -4.87 -34.16 -19.94
N ALA A 365 -5.15 -34.48 -21.17
CA ALA A 365 -4.64 -33.78 -22.35
C ALA A 365 -5.87 -33.34 -23.14
N SER A 366 -6.48 -32.27 -22.74
CA SER A 366 -7.32 -31.35 -23.53
C SER A 366 -8.27 -30.57 -22.63
N LEU A 367 -7.82 -29.44 -22.13
CA LEU A 367 -8.75 -28.37 -21.73
C LEU A 367 -8.53 -27.26 -22.76
N PRO A 368 -9.54 -26.95 -23.59
CA PRO A 368 -9.49 -25.79 -24.46
C PRO A 368 -9.55 -24.50 -23.62
N ALA A 369 -8.82 -23.49 -24.05
CA ALA A 369 -8.91 -22.15 -23.55
C ALA A 369 -10.35 -21.64 -23.79
N ALA A 370 -11.16 -21.61 -22.75
CA ALA A 370 -12.44 -20.90 -22.76
C ALA A 370 -12.30 -19.68 -21.83
N VAL A 371 -12.02 -18.54 -22.44
CA VAL A 371 -12.36 -17.24 -21.92
C VAL A 371 -13.87 -17.12 -22.09
N GLY A 372 -14.62 -17.18 -21.01
CA GLY A 372 -16.06 -17.02 -20.99
C GLY A 372 -16.50 -16.36 -19.70
N SER A 373 -16.91 -15.10 -19.82
CA SER A 373 -17.66 -14.39 -18.81
C SER A 373 -18.96 -15.13 -18.48
N ALA A 374 -19.20 -15.40 -17.20
CA ALA A 374 -20.56 -15.70 -16.75
C ALA A 374 -20.75 -15.16 -15.33
N ALA A 375 -21.50 -14.08 -15.26
CA ALA A 375 -22.22 -13.70 -14.07
C ALA A 375 -23.28 -14.76 -13.79
N SER A 376 -23.30 -15.34 -12.59
CA SER A 376 -24.46 -16.09 -12.10
C SER A 376 -24.72 -15.76 -10.65
N THR A 377 -25.81 -15.05 -10.44
CA THR A 377 -26.59 -14.91 -9.22
C THR A 377 -26.98 -16.29 -8.67
N GLY A 378 -26.46 -16.66 -7.53
CA GLY A 378 -26.83 -17.86 -6.78
C GLY A 378 -27.42 -17.49 -5.44
N ALA A 379 -28.73 -17.68 -5.27
CA ALA A 379 -29.46 -17.46 -4.05
C ALA A 379 -29.01 -18.42 -2.94
N TRP A 380 -28.75 -17.89 -1.76
CA TRP A 380 -28.58 -18.65 -0.53
C TRP A 380 -29.93 -19.12 0.01
N LYS A 381 -30.13 -20.41 0.12
CA LYS A 381 -31.22 -21.00 0.91
C LYS A 381 -30.69 -21.28 2.33
N SER A 382 -31.30 -20.64 3.29
CA SER A 382 -31.17 -20.94 4.73
C SER A 382 -31.93 -22.22 5.08
N GLY A 383 -31.25 -23.19 5.69
CA GLY A 383 -31.81 -24.36 6.34
C GLY A 383 -31.58 -24.29 7.84
N PRO A 384 -32.46 -24.87 8.68
CA PRO A 384 -32.51 -24.60 10.11
C PRO A 384 -31.50 -25.40 10.91
N LEU A 385 -30.98 -24.77 11.96
CA LEU A 385 -30.20 -25.37 13.05
C LEU A 385 -31.08 -26.27 13.92
N ARG A 386 -30.58 -27.45 14.18
CA ARG A 386 -30.82 -28.19 15.45
C ARG A 386 -29.47 -28.54 16.06
#